data_236e7a524851b0fa7a6cc003a0acb1ba
#
_entry.id   236e7a524851b0fa7a6cc003a0acb1ba
#
_cell.length_a   1.000
_cell.length_b   1.000
_cell.length_c   1.000
_cell.angle_alpha   90.00
_cell.angle_beta   90.00
_cell.angle_gamma   90.00
#
_symmetry.space_group_name_H-M   'P 1'
#
loop_
_entity.id
_entity.type
_entity.pdbx_description
1 polymer ?
#
loop_
_entity_poly.entity_id
_entity_poly.type
_entity_poly.pdbx_seq_one_letter_code
_entity_poly.pdbx_strand_id
1 'polypeptide(L)'
;MTGYRQTLLVLLLTILSGAAVAQNNTNSPYTRYGYGQLSEQGSSNSRAMGGIAYGLRDKYQTNFANPASYTAVDSLTFIFDGAVSLQNTNLSNGTLKRNAKNSSFDYITMQFRASKWAAISLGLLPYSNVGYSMGEYREDTEFPDKSTTVSYSGEGGLHQLYLGAGFKIIKNLSVGANFSYLWGDITRTAAETFPSSSSVFPITIQSNVAVKSYKLDFGAQYTHQFGKKHVATLGVVFSPGHDLNNDAYEVTQTGNSNTGATSATRDTIVTCGIPTTFGAGVTYVYDNRLTVGADVMFQNWSKVSYMNNDDAFCDRGRISVGAEFLPNPMGRSYLSHVKYRLGAYYSKPYYKIDGVRAADEYGVTAGFGLPIPRTRSVLSLSAQYVRTKGTQAAFLNENTLRICIGVTFNERWFFKRKVCLLYTSPSPRDRSVS
;
A
#
# COMPACT_ATOMS: atom_id res chain seq x y z
N MET A 1 -5.09 32.11 -13.41
CA MET A 1 -5.27 30.97 -12.47
C MET A 1 -5.12 29.59 -13.11
N THR A 2 -5.11 29.48 -14.42
CA THR A 2 -4.93 28.21 -15.19
C THR A 2 -3.50 27.67 -15.17
N GLY A 3 -2.47 28.52 -15.19
CA GLY A 3 -1.07 28.07 -15.26
C GLY A 3 -0.58 27.29 -14.05
N TYR A 4 -0.99 27.65 -12.84
CA TYR A 4 -0.55 26.95 -11.63
C TYR A 4 -1.10 25.51 -11.52
N ARG A 5 -2.31 25.29 -12.03
CA ARG A 5 -2.93 23.95 -12.10
C ARG A 5 -2.23 23.06 -13.14
N GLN A 6 -1.86 23.63 -14.27
CA GLN A 6 -1.13 22.92 -15.32
C GLN A 6 0.29 22.56 -14.86
N THR A 7 0.99 23.47 -14.17
CA THR A 7 2.33 23.20 -13.64
C THR A 7 2.30 22.10 -12.57
N LEU A 8 1.30 22.09 -11.71
CA LEU A 8 1.13 21.05 -10.68
C LEU A 8 0.79 19.69 -11.28
N LEU A 9 -0.01 19.67 -12.34
CA LEU A 9 -0.39 18.44 -13.07
C LEU A 9 0.82 17.87 -13.85
N VAL A 10 1.62 18.74 -14.46
CA VAL A 10 2.87 18.37 -15.15
C VAL A 10 3.89 17.85 -14.11
N LEU A 11 4.03 18.50 -12.96
CA LEU A 11 4.91 18.03 -11.88
C LEU A 11 4.47 16.65 -11.36
N LEU A 12 3.18 16.40 -11.22
CA LEU A 12 2.62 15.11 -10.82
C LEU A 12 2.91 14.03 -11.88
N LEU A 13 2.72 14.35 -13.16
CA LEU A 13 3.00 13.45 -14.28
C LEU A 13 4.50 13.11 -14.38
N THR A 14 5.39 14.08 -14.13
CA THR A 14 6.84 13.84 -14.12
C THR A 14 7.30 13.00 -12.93
N ILE A 15 6.68 13.16 -11.76
CA ILE A 15 6.93 12.30 -10.58
C ILE A 15 6.44 10.87 -10.85
N LEU A 16 5.28 10.72 -11.48
CA LEU A 16 4.71 9.41 -11.84
C LEU A 16 5.55 8.68 -12.91
N SER A 17 6.07 9.41 -13.91
CA SER A 17 6.94 8.80 -14.93
C SER A 17 8.30 8.40 -14.38
N GLY A 18 8.85 9.13 -13.41
CA GLY A 18 10.08 8.76 -12.71
C GLY A 18 9.94 7.52 -11.83
N ALA A 19 8.75 7.29 -11.24
CA ALA A 19 8.47 6.11 -10.44
C ALA A 19 8.30 4.83 -11.28
N ALA A 20 7.89 4.96 -12.53
CA ALA A 20 7.69 3.82 -13.45
C ALA A 20 9.00 3.14 -13.91
N VAL A 21 10.14 3.79 -13.72
CA VAL A 21 11.48 3.26 -14.07
C VAL A 21 12.19 2.67 -12.83
N ALA A 22 11.55 2.70 -11.65
CA ALA A 22 12.15 2.19 -10.42
C ALA A 22 12.20 0.66 -10.43
N GLN A 23 13.39 0.15 -10.69
CA GLN A 23 13.74 -1.26 -10.50
C GLN A 23 13.51 -1.63 -9.03
N ASN A 24 12.78 -2.72 -8.80
CA ASN A 24 12.51 -3.36 -7.50
C ASN A 24 12.08 -2.42 -6.35
N ASN A 25 10.83 -2.55 -5.93
CA ASN A 25 10.25 -1.79 -4.82
C ASN A 25 10.84 -2.14 -3.44
N THR A 26 11.63 -3.22 -3.35
CA THR A 26 12.25 -3.72 -2.12
C THR A 26 13.51 -4.51 -2.45
N ASN A 27 14.44 -4.63 -1.50
CA ASN A 27 15.63 -5.49 -1.57
C ASN A 27 15.77 -6.37 -0.31
N SER A 28 14.65 -6.65 0.35
CA SER A 28 14.65 -7.47 1.55
C SER A 28 14.73 -8.95 1.20
N PRO A 29 15.70 -9.71 1.75
CA PRO A 29 15.79 -11.17 1.62
C PRO A 29 14.53 -11.89 2.12
N TYR A 30 13.80 -11.31 3.03
CA TYR A 30 12.54 -11.84 3.52
C TYR A 30 11.46 -11.93 2.44
N THR A 31 11.58 -11.16 1.36
CA THR A 31 10.62 -11.22 0.25
C THR A 31 10.75 -12.47 -0.62
N ARG A 32 11.73 -13.33 -0.34
CA ARG A 32 11.84 -14.68 -0.91
C ARG A 32 10.66 -15.57 -0.53
N TYR A 33 10.01 -15.31 0.61
CA TYR A 33 8.97 -16.18 1.16
C TYR A 33 7.57 -15.66 0.83
N GLY A 34 6.66 -16.59 0.51
CA GLY A 34 5.26 -16.29 0.20
C GLY A 34 5.09 -15.28 -0.92
N TYR A 35 4.21 -14.31 -0.75
CA TYR A 35 3.96 -13.21 -1.70
C TYR A 35 4.95 -12.05 -1.56
N GLY A 36 6.02 -12.20 -0.76
CA GLY A 36 6.94 -11.13 -0.45
C GLY A 36 6.45 -10.18 0.63
N GLN A 37 6.84 -8.90 0.53
CA GLN A 37 6.40 -7.87 1.46
C GLN A 37 4.99 -7.41 1.10
N LEU A 38 4.02 -7.64 2.00
CA LEU A 38 2.66 -7.12 1.84
C LEU A 38 2.66 -5.60 1.96
N SER A 39 2.03 -4.93 1.00
CA SER A 39 1.93 -3.47 0.98
C SER A 39 0.94 -2.96 2.01
N GLU A 40 1.24 -1.81 2.61
CA GLU A 40 0.32 -1.14 3.52
C GLU A 40 -0.92 -0.64 2.76
N GLN A 41 -2.08 -1.14 3.17
CA GLN A 41 -3.39 -0.81 2.57
C GLN A 41 -3.99 0.46 3.21
N GLY A 42 -3.19 1.50 3.38
CA GLY A 42 -3.58 2.76 3.99
C GLY A 42 -3.13 3.97 3.17
N SER A 43 -3.94 5.03 3.19
CA SER A 43 -3.60 6.31 2.56
C SER A 43 -2.46 7.02 3.31
N SER A 44 -1.88 8.07 2.73
CA SER A 44 -0.73 8.79 3.30
C SER A 44 -0.96 9.35 4.70
N ASN A 45 -2.20 9.76 5.01
CA ASN A 45 -2.59 10.19 6.35
C ASN A 45 -2.62 9.03 7.35
N SER A 46 -3.19 7.90 6.96
CA SER A 46 -3.22 6.67 7.75
C SER A 46 -1.81 6.18 8.08
N ARG A 47 -0.93 6.13 7.08
CA ARG A 47 0.49 5.73 7.25
C ARG A 47 1.24 6.62 8.24
N ALA A 48 0.96 7.94 8.23
CA ALA A 48 1.54 8.89 9.18
C ALA A 48 1.05 8.67 10.63
N MET A 49 -0.07 7.95 10.80
CA MET A 49 -0.70 7.64 12.08
C MET A 49 -0.61 6.13 12.43
N GLY A 50 0.52 5.48 12.14
CA GLY A 50 0.72 4.06 12.45
C GLY A 50 -0.10 3.09 11.59
N GLY A 51 -0.81 3.57 10.59
CA GLY A 51 -1.66 2.77 9.71
C GLY A 51 -3.10 2.60 10.21
N ILE A 52 -3.56 3.39 11.19
CA ILE A 52 -4.98 3.38 11.60
C ILE A 52 -5.86 3.80 10.44
N ALA A 53 -6.94 3.07 10.18
CA ALA A 53 -7.82 3.32 9.06
C ALA A 53 -9.28 2.89 9.30
N TYR A 54 -9.53 1.86 10.09
CA TYR A 54 -10.85 1.22 10.12
C TYR A 54 -11.93 2.12 10.72
N GLY A 55 -11.62 2.87 11.78
CA GLY A 55 -12.50 3.88 12.34
C GLY A 55 -12.33 5.28 11.75
N LEU A 56 -11.31 5.49 10.91
CA LEU A 56 -10.98 6.83 10.42
C LEU A 56 -11.99 7.31 9.36
N ARG A 57 -12.54 8.52 9.57
CA ARG A 57 -13.44 9.22 8.62
C ARG A 57 -12.93 10.62 8.38
N ASP A 58 -12.47 10.89 7.16
CA ASP A 58 -12.04 12.23 6.73
C ASP A 58 -12.89 12.68 5.53
N LYS A 59 -13.25 13.97 5.52
CA LYS A 59 -14.03 14.59 4.44
C LYS A 59 -13.18 14.96 3.24
N TYR A 60 -11.88 15.03 3.44
CA TYR A 60 -10.93 15.63 2.49
C TYR A 60 -9.92 14.64 1.92
N GLN A 61 -9.83 13.45 2.49
CA GLN A 61 -8.88 12.41 2.09
C GLN A 61 -9.58 11.06 1.92
N THR A 62 -9.04 10.24 1.02
CA THR A 62 -9.58 8.90 0.75
C THR A 62 -9.12 7.92 1.83
N ASN A 63 -10.01 7.01 2.23
CA ASN A 63 -9.66 5.87 3.09
C ASN A 63 -10.22 4.58 2.46
N PHE A 64 -9.41 3.93 1.65
CA PHE A 64 -9.79 2.71 0.93
C PHE A 64 -9.69 1.43 1.79
N ALA A 65 -9.09 1.50 2.97
CA ALA A 65 -9.01 0.37 3.89
C ALA A 65 -10.38 0.02 4.53
N ASN A 66 -11.30 1.00 4.61
CA ASN A 66 -12.68 0.74 5.02
C ASN A 66 -13.66 1.44 4.07
N PRO A 67 -14.32 0.74 3.14
CA PRO A 67 -15.19 1.33 2.13
C PRO A 67 -16.41 2.07 2.69
N ALA A 68 -16.83 1.80 3.93
CA ALA A 68 -17.89 2.56 4.58
C ALA A 68 -17.52 4.05 4.77
N SER A 69 -16.22 4.37 4.86
CA SER A 69 -15.70 5.71 5.04
C SER A 69 -15.94 6.64 3.84
N TYR A 70 -16.18 6.09 2.64
CA TYR A 70 -16.43 6.87 1.42
C TYR A 70 -17.59 7.85 1.58
N THR A 71 -18.58 7.47 2.38
CA THR A 71 -19.74 8.33 2.68
C THR A 71 -19.42 9.59 3.47
N ALA A 72 -18.17 9.74 3.98
CA ALA A 72 -17.74 10.93 4.70
C ALA A 72 -17.49 12.14 3.77
N VAL A 73 -17.21 11.90 2.49
CA VAL A 73 -16.92 12.94 1.50
C VAL A 73 -18.06 13.95 1.37
N ASP A 74 -17.71 15.24 1.28
CA ASP A 74 -18.64 16.32 1.10
C ASP A 74 -19.39 16.23 -0.26
N SER A 75 -20.55 16.85 -0.33
CA SER A 75 -21.34 16.94 -1.57
C SER A 75 -20.57 17.72 -2.64
N LEU A 76 -20.76 17.33 -3.91
CA LEU A 76 -20.15 17.97 -5.08
C LEU A 76 -18.61 17.98 -5.07
N THR A 77 -18.01 17.07 -4.31
CA THR A 77 -16.57 16.99 -4.16
C THR A 77 -16.03 15.79 -4.94
N PHE A 78 -14.92 16.03 -5.63
CA PHE A 78 -14.08 15.02 -6.24
C PHE A 78 -12.72 15.04 -5.54
N ILE A 79 -12.27 13.88 -5.07
CA ILE A 79 -10.96 13.72 -4.45
C ILE A 79 -10.11 12.84 -5.36
N PHE A 80 -8.91 13.29 -5.65
CA PHE A 80 -7.85 12.53 -6.26
C PHE A 80 -6.69 12.47 -5.26
N ASP A 81 -6.22 11.27 -4.94
CA ASP A 81 -5.19 11.06 -3.93
C ASP A 81 -4.15 10.08 -4.45
N GLY A 82 -2.89 10.42 -4.31
CA GLY A 82 -1.78 9.57 -4.74
C GLY A 82 -0.56 9.75 -3.85
N ALA A 83 0.23 8.68 -3.71
CA ALA A 83 1.44 8.70 -2.91
C ALA A 83 2.55 7.84 -3.51
N VAL A 84 3.77 8.28 -3.21
CA VAL A 84 5.01 7.55 -3.49
C VAL A 84 5.86 7.51 -2.23
N SER A 85 6.68 6.49 -2.08
CA SER A 85 7.61 6.38 -0.96
C SER A 85 9.04 6.10 -1.41
N LEU A 86 9.97 6.62 -0.62
CA LEU A 86 11.40 6.37 -0.70
C LEU A 86 11.80 5.61 0.56
N GLN A 87 12.51 4.52 0.43
CA GLN A 87 12.96 3.74 1.58
C GLN A 87 14.47 3.49 1.54
N ASN A 88 15.06 3.49 2.72
CA ASN A 88 16.45 3.14 2.96
C ASN A 88 16.50 2.06 4.04
N THR A 89 16.92 0.85 3.67
CA THR A 89 16.95 -0.33 4.52
C THR A 89 18.37 -0.74 4.82
N ASN A 90 18.70 -0.84 6.11
CA ASN A 90 19.94 -1.39 6.60
C ASN A 90 19.70 -2.84 7.06
N LEU A 91 20.33 -3.77 6.37
CA LEU A 91 20.31 -5.21 6.62
C LEU A 91 21.52 -5.60 7.48
N SER A 92 21.33 -6.44 8.49
CA SER A 92 22.44 -6.94 9.33
C SER A 92 22.14 -8.33 9.86
N ASN A 93 23.15 -9.22 9.78
CA ASN A 93 23.13 -10.54 10.43
C ASN A 93 24.13 -10.62 11.60
N GLY A 94 24.57 -9.47 12.12
CA GLY A 94 25.58 -9.39 13.17
C GLY A 94 26.98 -9.08 12.62
N THR A 95 27.46 -9.80 11.63
CA THR A 95 28.80 -9.62 11.02
C THR A 95 28.75 -8.79 9.73
N LEU A 96 27.82 -9.06 8.85
CA LEU A 96 27.64 -8.36 7.58
C LEU A 96 26.58 -7.26 7.71
N LYS A 97 26.87 -6.11 7.12
CA LYS A 97 25.94 -5.00 6.99
C LYS A 97 25.82 -4.60 5.54
N ARG A 98 24.59 -4.47 5.05
CA ARG A 98 24.28 -4.00 3.70
C ARG A 98 23.23 -2.91 3.76
N ASN A 99 23.35 -1.93 2.88
CA ASN A 99 22.36 -0.87 2.71
C ASN A 99 21.69 -0.98 1.36
N ALA A 100 20.37 -0.82 1.33
CA ALA A 100 19.57 -0.83 0.12
C ALA A 100 18.65 0.38 0.08
N LYS A 101 18.55 1.01 -1.09
CA LYS A 101 17.69 2.17 -1.34
C LYS A 101 16.70 1.81 -2.44
N ASN A 102 15.43 2.07 -2.19
CA ASN A 102 14.34 1.78 -3.12
C ASN A 102 13.36 2.94 -3.17
N SER A 103 12.64 3.04 -4.27
CA SER A 103 11.46 3.88 -4.42
C SER A 103 10.26 3.00 -4.74
N SER A 104 9.10 3.35 -4.23
CA SER A 104 7.88 2.60 -4.42
C SER A 104 6.72 3.52 -4.76
N PHE A 105 5.91 3.08 -5.70
CA PHE A 105 4.57 3.60 -5.89
C PHE A 105 3.66 3.02 -4.79
N ASP A 106 2.95 3.90 -4.07
CA ASP A 106 2.12 3.47 -2.96
C ASP A 106 0.66 3.29 -3.34
N TYR A 107 0.05 4.27 -3.99
CA TYR A 107 -1.31 4.17 -4.51
C TYR A 107 -1.68 5.40 -5.36
N ILE A 108 -2.72 5.22 -6.15
CA ILE A 108 -3.50 6.27 -6.81
C ILE A 108 -4.98 5.96 -6.61
N THR A 109 -5.75 6.94 -6.13
CA THR A 109 -7.17 6.74 -5.85
C THR A 109 -7.99 7.95 -6.23
N MET A 110 -9.23 7.70 -6.62
CA MET A 110 -10.23 8.72 -6.91
C MET A 110 -11.47 8.40 -6.09
N GLN A 111 -12.11 9.44 -5.59
CA GLN A 111 -13.33 9.29 -4.80
C GLN A 111 -14.27 10.47 -5.06
N PHE A 112 -15.56 10.19 -5.19
CA PHE A 112 -16.57 11.20 -5.34
C PHE A 112 -17.90 10.78 -4.72
N ARG A 113 -18.71 11.75 -4.38
CA ARG A 113 -20.03 11.51 -3.84
C ARG A 113 -21.05 11.42 -4.98
N ALA A 114 -21.60 10.21 -5.19
CA ALA A 114 -22.58 9.96 -6.25
C ALA A 114 -23.99 10.45 -5.87
N SER A 115 -24.36 10.34 -4.59
CA SER A 115 -25.66 10.79 -4.10
C SER A 115 -25.59 11.25 -2.63
N LYS A 116 -26.70 11.67 -2.03
CA LYS A 116 -26.75 12.04 -0.60
C LYS A 116 -26.43 10.88 0.33
N TRP A 117 -26.60 9.65 -0.13
CA TRP A 117 -26.44 8.42 0.65
C TRP A 117 -25.37 7.47 0.10
N ALA A 118 -24.78 7.77 -1.08
CA ALA A 118 -23.80 6.92 -1.72
C ALA A 118 -22.57 7.69 -2.22
N ALA A 119 -21.40 7.06 -2.09
CA ALA A 119 -20.13 7.51 -2.65
C ALA A 119 -19.39 6.37 -3.30
N ILE A 120 -18.60 6.69 -4.32
CA ILE A 120 -17.84 5.73 -5.12
C ILE A 120 -16.36 6.07 -5.02
N SER A 121 -15.53 5.05 -4.98
CA SER A 121 -14.07 5.16 -5.02
C SER A 121 -13.49 4.15 -6.00
N LEU A 122 -12.43 4.55 -6.69
CA LEU A 122 -11.66 3.72 -7.62
C LEU A 122 -10.19 3.95 -7.33
N GLY A 123 -9.35 2.90 -7.40
CA GLY A 123 -7.92 3.10 -7.22
C GLY A 123 -7.07 1.91 -7.56
N LEU A 124 -5.81 2.21 -7.81
CA LEU A 124 -4.72 1.28 -8.11
C LEU A 124 -3.72 1.31 -6.97
N LEU A 125 -3.38 0.15 -6.44
CA LEU A 125 -2.39 -0.01 -5.38
C LEU A 125 -1.63 -1.33 -5.50
N PRO A 126 -0.40 -1.42 -5.02
CA PRO A 126 0.28 -2.70 -4.86
C PRO A 126 -0.38 -3.50 -3.73
N TYR A 127 -0.48 -4.81 -3.92
CA TYR A 127 -0.87 -5.78 -2.88
C TYR A 127 0.36 -6.35 -2.19
N SER A 128 1.41 -6.70 -2.97
CA SER A 128 2.67 -7.19 -2.46
C SER A 128 3.83 -6.82 -3.38
N ASN A 129 5.06 -6.86 -2.85
CA ASN A 129 6.28 -6.61 -3.59
C ASN A 129 7.31 -7.69 -3.28
N VAL A 130 7.97 -8.21 -4.32
CA VAL A 130 9.09 -9.13 -4.24
C VAL A 130 10.31 -8.46 -4.85
N GLY A 131 11.42 -8.47 -4.13
CA GLY A 131 12.69 -7.95 -4.64
C GLY A 131 13.81 -8.37 -3.71
N TYR A 132 14.68 -9.26 -4.17
CA TYR A 132 15.88 -9.69 -3.46
C TYR A 132 16.92 -10.21 -4.43
N SER A 133 18.17 -10.08 -4.05
CA SER A 133 19.31 -10.71 -4.71
C SER A 133 20.34 -11.04 -3.64
N MET A 134 20.63 -12.32 -3.47
CA MET A 134 21.59 -12.82 -2.47
C MET A 134 22.37 -13.99 -3.05
N GLY A 135 23.61 -14.17 -2.58
CA GLY A 135 24.44 -15.30 -2.97
C GLY A 135 25.23 -15.81 -1.79
N GLU A 136 25.56 -17.06 -1.87
CA GLU A 136 26.39 -17.78 -0.90
C GLU A 136 27.48 -18.53 -1.67
N TYR A 137 28.72 -18.35 -1.26
CA TYR A 137 29.84 -19.18 -1.72
C TYR A 137 29.99 -20.38 -0.77
N ARG A 138 29.92 -21.57 -1.32
CA ARG A 138 30.11 -22.82 -0.60
C ARG A 138 31.45 -23.43 -1.04
N GLU A 139 32.42 -23.37 -0.14
CA GLU A 139 33.73 -23.94 -0.36
C GLU A 139 33.69 -25.45 -0.08
N ASP A 140 34.18 -26.24 -1.03
CA ASP A 140 34.50 -27.65 -0.80
C ASP A 140 36.00 -27.75 -0.47
N THR A 141 36.31 -28.09 0.77
CA THR A 141 37.69 -28.14 1.26
C THR A 141 38.46 -29.39 0.78
N GLU A 142 37.75 -30.47 0.43
CA GLU A 142 38.36 -31.68 -0.11
C GLU A 142 38.54 -31.58 -1.64
N PHE A 143 37.62 -30.96 -2.31
CA PHE A 143 37.60 -30.80 -3.76
C PHE A 143 37.32 -29.34 -4.15
N PRO A 144 38.31 -28.45 -4.15
CA PRO A 144 38.12 -27.03 -4.48
C PRO A 144 37.44 -26.77 -5.84
N ASP A 145 37.62 -27.70 -6.80
CA ASP A 145 36.93 -27.64 -8.10
C ASP A 145 35.41 -27.89 -8.01
N LYS A 146 34.92 -28.40 -6.89
CA LYS A 146 33.51 -28.57 -6.60
C LYS A 146 32.90 -27.44 -5.76
N SER A 147 33.72 -26.48 -5.37
CA SER A 147 33.20 -25.27 -4.71
C SER A 147 32.15 -24.58 -5.59
N THR A 148 31.06 -24.13 -4.99
CA THR A 148 29.93 -23.60 -5.74
C THR A 148 29.56 -22.20 -5.26
N THR A 149 29.03 -21.40 -6.18
CA THR A 149 28.32 -20.17 -5.83
C THR A 149 26.84 -20.38 -6.11
N VAL A 150 26.04 -20.36 -5.02
CA VAL A 150 24.59 -20.41 -5.12
C VAL A 150 24.04 -19.01 -5.03
N SER A 151 23.29 -18.56 -6.02
CA SER A 151 22.64 -17.26 -6.05
C SER A 151 21.11 -17.43 -6.09
N TYR A 152 20.44 -16.57 -5.34
CA TYR A 152 18.99 -16.48 -5.31
C TYR A 152 18.57 -15.07 -5.64
N SER A 153 17.66 -14.92 -6.59
CA SER A 153 17.02 -13.65 -6.90
C SER A 153 15.53 -13.81 -7.08
N GLY A 154 14.81 -12.74 -6.85
CA GLY A 154 13.38 -12.71 -7.07
C GLY A 154 12.92 -11.30 -7.32
N GLU A 155 11.89 -11.18 -8.16
CA GLU A 155 11.31 -9.91 -8.56
C GLU A 155 9.82 -10.05 -8.84
N GLY A 156 9.13 -8.89 -8.91
CA GLY A 156 7.71 -8.82 -9.21
C GLY A 156 6.86 -8.47 -8.00
N GLY A 157 5.63 -8.99 -7.98
CA GLY A 157 4.64 -8.75 -6.94
C GLY A 157 3.25 -8.64 -7.50
N LEU A 158 2.28 -8.44 -6.62
CA LEU A 158 0.87 -8.38 -6.97
C LEU A 158 0.36 -6.94 -6.87
N HIS A 159 -0.50 -6.56 -7.81
CA HIS A 159 -1.19 -5.28 -7.88
C HIS A 159 -2.70 -5.48 -7.79
N GLN A 160 -3.42 -4.46 -7.35
CA GLN A 160 -4.88 -4.49 -7.31
C GLN A 160 -5.47 -3.18 -7.83
N LEU A 161 -6.49 -3.32 -8.68
CA LEU A 161 -7.38 -2.25 -9.12
C LEU A 161 -8.71 -2.46 -8.42
N TYR A 162 -9.12 -1.54 -7.54
CA TYR A 162 -10.39 -1.66 -6.87
C TYR A 162 -11.43 -0.67 -7.38
N LEU A 163 -12.66 -1.11 -7.36
CA LEU A 163 -13.86 -0.28 -7.46
C LEU A 163 -14.68 -0.49 -6.20
N GLY A 164 -14.95 0.59 -5.48
CA GLY A 164 -15.64 0.55 -4.20
C GLY A 164 -16.85 1.46 -4.16
N ALA A 165 -17.83 1.06 -3.35
CA ALA A 165 -19.01 1.85 -3.06
C ALA A 165 -19.29 1.86 -1.56
N GLY A 166 -19.64 3.04 -1.05
CA GLY A 166 -20.07 3.23 0.33
C GLY A 166 -21.49 3.78 0.39
N PHE A 167 -22.28 3.27 1.31
CA PHE A 167 -23.69 3.61 1.48
C PHE A 167 -23.98 4.03 2.91
N LYS A 168 -24.69 5.12 3.07
CA LYS A 168 -25.21 5.59 4.34
C LYS A 168 -26.58 5.00 4.56
N ILE A 169 -26.68 3.99 5.42
CA ILE A 169 -27.95 3.27 5.70
C ILE A 169 -28.85 4.10 6.60
N ILE A 170 -28.30 4.58 7.70
CA ILE A 170 -28.96 5.51 8.63
C ILE A 170 -28.01 6.67 8.95
N LYS A 171 -28.48 7.66 9.71
CA LYS A 171 -27.71 8.88 10.00
C LYS A 171 -26.29 8.59 10.53
N ASN A 172 -26.12 7.53 11.30
CA ASN A 172 -24.90 7.21 12.02
C ASN A 172 -24.18 5.96 11.50
N LEU A 173 -24.82 5.14 10.66
CA LEU A 173 -24.28 3.88 10.15
C LEU A 173 -24.03 3.96 8.65
N SER A 174 -22.82 3.65 8.26
CA SER A 174 -22.43 3.48 6.87
C SER A 174 -21.86 2.08 6.66
N VAL A 175 -22.12 1.52 5.48
CA VAL A 175 -21.55 0.26 5.01
C VAL A 175 -20.93 0.47 3.66
N GLY A 176 -20.05 -0.42 3.25
CA GLY A 176 -19.44 -0.35 1.92
C GLY A 176 -18.79 -1.64 1.52
N ALA A 177 -18.47 -1.75 0.25
CA ALA A 177 -17.73 -2.86 -0.32
C ALA A 177 -16.76 -2.38 -1.39
N ASN A 178 -15.62 -3.06 -1.50
CA ASN A 178 -14.67 -2.96 -2.60
C ASN A 178 -14.64 -4.29 -3.33
N PHE A 179 -14.70 -4.23 -4.65
CA PHE A 179 -14.31 -5.31 -5.55
C PHE A 179 -12.96 -4.94 -6.15
N SER A 180 -11.96 -5.81 -6.01
CA SER A 180 -10.61 -5.59 -6.53
C SER A 180 -10.27 -6.68 -7.54
N TYR A 181 -9.75 -6.30 -8.71
CA TYR A 181 -9.04 -7.19 -9.61
C TYR A 181 -7.58 -7.26 -9.15
N LEU A 182 -7.10 -8.46 -8.87
CA LEU A 182 -5.75 -8.76 -8.38
C LEU A 182 -4.95 -9.42 -9.50
N TRP A 183 -3.78 -8.85 -9.84
CA TRP A 183 -2.91 -9.41 -10.88
C TRP A 183 -1.45 -9.15 -10.59
N GLY A 184 -0.58 -9.93 -11.23
CA GLY A 184 0.87 -9.75 -11.22
C GLY A 184 1.61 -11.06 -11.33
N ASP A 185 2.92 -10.94 -11.48
CA ASP A 185 3.84 -12.04 -11.65
C ASP A 185 4.90 -12.01 -10.56
N ILE A 186 5.24 -13.19 -10.05
CA ILE A 186 6.34 -13.38 -9.10
C ILE A 186 7.31 -14.37 -9.73
N THR A 187 8.50 -13.88 -10.07
CA THR A 187 9.58 -14.68 -10.62
C THR A 187 10.66 -14.91 -9.57
N ARG A 188 11.08 -16.16 -9.39
CA ARG A 188 12.17 -16.55 -8.51
C ARG A 188 13.16 -17.36 -9.28
N THR A 189 14.46 -17.04 -9.11
CA THR A 189 15.55 -17.71 -9.77
C THR A 189 16.55 -18.21 -8.73
N ALA A 190 16.90 -19.48 -8.81
CA ALA A 190 18.01 -20.08 -8.10
C ALA A 190 19.04 -20.55 -9.13
N ALA A 191 20.27 -20.08 -9.00
CA ALA A 191 21.34 -20.47 -9.90
C ALA A 191 22.54 -21.00 -9.10
N GLU A 192 23.06 -22.15 -9.50
CA GLU A 192 24.26 -22.77 -8.96
C GLU A 192 25.32 -22.77 -10.04
N THR A 193 26.45 -22.14 -9.75
CA THR A 193 27.58 -22.00 -10.67
C THR A 193 28.84 -22.58 -10.06
N PHE A 194 29.66 -23.19 -10.90
CA PHE A 194 30.90 -23.85 -10.52
C PHE A 194 32.11 -23.08 -11.09
N PRO A 195 33.33 -23.25 -10.51
CA PRO A 195 34.55 -22.70 -11.10
C PRO A 195 34.76 -23.14 -12.56
N SER A 196 35.42 -22.30 -13.34
CA SER A 196 35.68 -22.58 -14.77
C SER A 196 36.53 -23.85 -15.00
N SER A 197 37.26 -24.31 -13.98
CA SER A 197 38.03 -25.55 -13.99
C SER A 197 37.17 -26.80 -13.78
N SER A 198 35.90 -26.62 -13.34
CA SER A 198 35.02 -27.76 -13.10
C SER A 198 34.44 -28.30 -14.41
N SER A 199 34.28 -29.62 -14.47
CA SER A 199 33.56 -30.33 -15.54
C SER A 199 32.03 -30.31 -15.32
N VAL A 200 31.56 -29.72 -14.22
CA VAL A 200 30.15 -29.63 -13.87
C VAL A 200 29.50 -28.39 -14.52
N PHE A 201 28.37 -28.60 -15.14
CA PHE A 201 27.61 -27.51 -15.76
C PHE A 201 26.81 -26.73 -14.74
N PRO A 202 26.73 -25.40 -14.89
CA PRO A 202 25.84 -24.58 -14.08
C PRO A 202 24.37 -24.97 -14.29
N ILE A 203 23.59 -24.86 -13.24
CA ILE A 203 22.15 -25.09 -13.27
C ILE A 203 21.42 -23.83 -12.80
N THR A 204 20.38 -23.45 -13.53
CA THR A 204 19.49 -22.36 -13.16
C THR A 204 18.05 -22.87 -13.15
N ILE A 205 17.36 -22.66 -12.06
CA ILE A 205 15.94 -22.98 -11.88
C ILE A 205 15.20 -21.67 -11.70
N GLN A 206 14.27 -21.40 -12.59
CA GLN A 206 13.42 -20.22 -12.56
C GLN A 206 11.98 -20.67 -12.38
N SER A 207 11.32 -20.26 -11.31
CA SER A 207 9.89 -20.45 -11.10
C SER A 207 9.14 -19.13 -11.27
N ASN A 208 8.03 -19.18 -11.99
CA ASN A 208 7.13 -18.06 -12.20
C ASN A 208 5.73 -18.43 -11.75
N VAL A 209 5.07 -17.51 -11.04
CA VAL A 209 3.67 -17.63 -10.65
C VAL A 209 2.96 -16.35 -11.08
N ALA A 210 2.11 -16.48 -12.09
CA ALA A 210 1.25 -15.41 -12.60
C ALA A 210 -0.13 -15.51 -11.96
N VAL A 211 -0.59 -14.45 -11.33
CA VAL A 211 -1.90 -14.38 -10.66
C VAL A 211 -2.84 -13.47 -11.45
N LYS A 212 -4.07 -13.94 -11.67
CA LYS A 212 -5.18 -13.18 -12.26
C LYS A 212 -6.46 -13.55 -11.54
N SER A 213 -6.81 -12.82 -10.49
CA SER A 213 -7.90 -13.19 -9.59
C SER A 213 -8.64 -11.94 -9.08
N TYR A 214 -9.45 -12.10 -8.05
CA TYR A 214 -10.20 -11.00 -7.44
C TYR A 214 -10.01 -10.99 -5.92
N LYS A 215 -10.42 -9.88 -5.29
CA LYS A 215 -10.48 -9.74 -3.84
C LYS A 215 -11.70 -8.91 -3.47
N LEU A 216 -12.37 -9.28 -2.39
CA LEU A 216 -13.52 -8.56 -1.85
C LEU A 216 -13.19 -8.00 -0.47
N ASP A 217 -13.57 -6.75 -0.23
CA ASP A 217 -13.49 -6.13 1.08
C ASP A 217 -14.84 -5.52 1.45
N PHE A 218 -15.32 -5.83 2.63
CA PHE A 218 -16.54 -5.27 3.20
C PHE A 218 -16.18 -4.41 4.40
N GLY A 219 -16.91 -3.31 4.58
CA GLY A 219 -16.68 -2.41 5.69
C GLY A 219 -17.97 -1.88 6.27
N ALA A 220 -17.95 -1.61 7.57
CA ALA A 220 -19.00 -0.88 8.25
C ALA A 220 -18.41 0.13 9.24
N GLN A 221 -19.06 1.28 9.39
CA GLN A 221 -18.68 2.32 10.33
C GLN A 221 -19.92 2.86 11.04
N TYR A 222 -19.87 2.90 12.37
CA TYR A 222 -20.86 3.55 13.21
C TYR A 222 -20.25 4.78 13.87
N THR A 223 -20.80 5.96 13.59
CA THR A 223 -20.33 7.23 14.13
C THR A 223 -21.34 7.79 15.11
N HIS A 224 -20.91 8.05 16.33
CA HIS A 224 -21.74 8.67 17.35
C HIS A 224 -21.13 10.00 17.79
N GLN A 225 -21.98 11.04 17.85
CA GLN A 225 -21.59 12.36 18.31
C GLN A 225 -22.13 12.61 19.71
N PHE A 226 -21.21 12.84 20.65
CA PHE A 226 -21.51 13.17 22.04
C PHE A 226 -21.44 14.69 22.22
N GLY A 227 -22.57 15.36 22.26
CA GLY A 227 -22.60 16.83 22.33
C GLY A 227 -22.05 17.50 21.07
N LYS A 228 -21.41 18.68 21.22
CA LYS A 228 -20.94 19.49 20.09
C LYS A 228 -19.48 19.22 19.67
N LYS A 229 -18.67 18.64 20.56
CA LYS A 229 -17.20 18.58 20.39
C LYS A 229 -16.64 17.16 20.27
N HIS A 230 -17.40 16.15 20.61
CA HIS A 230 -16.92 14.78 20.76
C HIS A 230 -17.58 13.88 19.72
N VAL A 231 -16.76 13.24 18.88
CA VAL A 231 -17.23 12.27 17.89
C VAL A 231 -16.42 10.99 18.04
N ALA A 232 -17.10 9.87 18.21
CA ALA A 232 -16.49 8.56 18.18
C ALA A 232 -16.98 7.76 16.98
N THR A 233 -16.08 7.04 16.32
CA THR A 233 -16.39 6.17 15.19
C THR A 233 -15.81 4.79 15.45
N LEU A 234 -16.67 3.78 15.42
CA LEU A 234 -16.29 2.37 15.38
C LEU A 234 -16.28 1.92 13.93
N GLY A 235 -15.24 1.23 13.50
CA GLY A 235 -15.13 0.65 12.19
C GLY A 235 -14.79 -0.82 12.25
N VAL A 236 -15.41 -1.61 11.37
CA VAL A 236 -15.08 -3.02 11.17
C VAL A 236 -14.89 -3.28 9.70
N VAL A 237 -13.98 -4.20 9.38
CA VAL A 237 -13.71 -4.65 8.01
C VAL A 237 -13.64 -6.17 7.98
N PHE A 238 -14.06 -6.75 6.86
CA PHE A 238 -14.03 -8.17 6.60
C PHE A 238 -13.68 -8.42 5.13
N SER A 239 -12.69 -9.29 4.89
CA SER A 239 -12.34 -9.76 3.55
C SER A 239 -12.32 -11.29 3.55
N PRO A 240 -13.18 -11.95 2.78
CA PRO A 240 -13.17 -13.41 2.67
C PRO A 240 -11.90 -13.88 1.97
N GLY A 241 -11.29 -14.93 2.51
CA GLY A 241 -10.18 -15.63 1.87
C GLY A 241 -10.68 -16.61 0.82
N HIS A 242 -9.89 -16.85 -0.21
CA HIS A 242 -10.16 -17.84 -1.25
C HIS A 242 -8.90 -18.17 -2.02
N ASP A 243 -8.96 -19.24 -2.81
CA ASP A 243 -7.89 -19.62 -3.71
C ASP A 243 -7.84 -18.68 -4.92
N LEU A 244 -6.63 -18.33 -5.33
CA LEU A 244 -6.38 -17.43 -6.45
C LEU A 244 -6.30 -18.21 -7.75
N ASN A 245 -6.88 -17.67 -8.81
CA ASN A 245 -6.59 -18.15 -10.15
C ASN A 245 -5.15 -17.78 -10.49
N ASN A 246 -4.35 -18.78 -10.83
CA ASN A 246 -2.94 -18.62 -11.14
C ASN A 246 -2.50 -19.58 -12.24
N ASP A 247 -1.45 -19.16 -12.96
CA ASP A 247 -0.69 -19.97 -13.89
C ASP A 247 0.75 -20.06 -13.37
N ALA A 248 1.31 -21.25 -13.26
CA ALA A 248 2.67 -21.43 -12.77
C ALA A 248 3.48 -22.33 -13.70
N TYR A 249 4.72 -21.95 -13.90
CA TYR A 249 5.68 -22.77 -14.65
C TYR A 249 7.07 -22.70 -14.04
N GLU A 250 7.86 -23.73 -14.28
CA GLU A 250 9.26 -23.83 -13.90
C GLU A 250 10.12 -24.06 -15.13
N VAL A 251 11.20 -23.29 -15.26
CA VAL A 251 12.21 -23.45 -16.30
C VAL A 251 13.51 -23.87 -15.68
N THR A 252 14.01 -25.05 -16.05
CA THR A 252 15.32 -25.52 -15.65
C THR A 252 16.27 -25.39 -16.83
N GLN A 253 17.37 -24.69 -16.64
CA GLN A 253 18.45 -24.54 -17.62
C GLN A 253 19.73 -25.17 -17.09
N THR A 254 20.37 -26.01 -17.91
CA THR A 254 21.64 -26.65 -17.59
C THR A 254 22.66 -26.32 -18.70
N GLY A 255 23.85 -25.93 -18.33
CA GLY A 255 24.90 -25.51 -19.26
C GLY A 255 24.99 -24.00 -19.42
N ASN A 256 25.88 -23.57 -20.31
CA ASN A 256 26.08 -22.16 -20.65
C ASN A 256 25.99 -21.95 -22.18
N SER A 257 25.97 -20.68 -22.61
CA SER A 257 25.89 -20.32 -24.03
C SER A 257 27.07 -20.87 -24.89
N ASN A 258 28.20 -21.19 -24.27
CA ASN A 258 29.38 -21.67 -24.96
C ASN A 258 29.40 -23.20 -25.13
N THR A 259 28.71 -23.93 -24.27
CA THR A 259 28.70 -25.41 -24.25
C THR A 259 27.38 -26.01 -24.75
N GLY A 260 26.42 -25.18 -25.16
CA GLY A 260 25.07 -25.60 -25.51
C GLY A 260 24.19 -25.73 -24.25
N ALA A 261 23.41 -24.66 -23.96
CA ALA A 261 22.45 -24.70 -22.87
C ALA A 261 21.25 -25.56 -23.26
N THR A 262 20.89 -26.49 -22.39
CA THR A 262 19.64 -27.26 -22.49
C THR A 262 18.60 -26.59 -21.59
N SER A 263 17.42 -26.31 -22.11
CA SER A 263 16.32 -25.73 -21.35
C SER A 263 15.13 -26.68 -21.36
N ALA A 264 14.56 -26.91 -20.20
CA ALA A 264 13.31 -27.67 -20.04
C ALA A 264 12.30 -26.77 -19.33
N THR A 265 11.13 -26.62 -19.91
CA THR A 265 9.99 -25.90 -19.29
C THR A 265 8.98 -26.92 -18.84
N ARG A 266 8.48 -26.76 -17.63
CA ARG A 266 7.44 -27.59 -17.04
C ARG A 266 6.33 -26.70 -16.51
N ASP A 267 5.13 -26.88 -17.05
CA ASP A 267 3.93 -26.27 -16.45
C ASP A 267 3.63 -26.98 -15.12
N THR A 268 3.35 -26.19 -14.11
CA THR A 268 3.14 -26.67 -12.75
C THR A 268 1.79 -26.20 -12.26
N ILE A 269 0.95 -27.12 -11.82
CA ILE A 269 -0.32 -26.76 -11.17
C ILE A 269 0.00 -26.50 -9.70
N VAL A 270 -0.22 -25.27 -9.26
CA VAL A 270 -0.01 -24.87 -7.86
C VAL A 270 -1.27 -24.24 -7.28
N THR A 271 -1.51 -24.50 -6.01
CA THR A 271 -2.55 -23.82 -5.24
C THR A 271 -1.92 -22.63 -4.53
N CYS A 272 -2.51 -21.46 -4.74
CA CYS A 272 -2.16 -20.21 -4.08
C CYS A 272 -3.45 -19.55 -3.60
N GLY A 273 -3.46 -18.95 -2.42
CA GLY A 273 -4.66 -18.32 -1.88
C GLY A 273 -4.37 -17.02 -1.13
N ILE A 274 -5.44 -16.29 -0.78
CA ILE A 274 -5.40 -15.14 0.12
C ILE A 274 -6.18 -15.41 1.40
N PRO A 275 -5.77 -14.82 2.53
CA PRO A 275 -6.35 -15.13 3.83
C PRO A 275 -7.68 -14.42 4.03
N THR A 276 -8.53 -15.03 4.85
CA THR A 276 -9.64 -14.32 5.48
C THR A 276 -9.07 -13.28 6.44
N THR A 277 -9.52 -12.03 6.29
CA THR A 277 -9.06 -10.90 7.08
C THR A 277 -10.20 -10.30 7.88
N PHE A 278 -9.96 -10.04 9.16
CA PHE A 278 -10.84 -9.29 10.06
C PHE A 278 -10.09 -8.09 10.60
N GLY A 279 -10.74 -6.95 10.61
CA GLY A 279 -10.21 -5.74 11.21
C GLY A 279 -11.28 -4.99 12.00
N ALA A 280 -10.86 -4.39 13.10
CA ALA A 280 -11.70 -3.51 13.91
C ALA A 280 -10.89 -2.31 14.38
N GLY A 281 -11.53 -1.16 14.46
CA GLY A 281 -10.86 0.05 14.90
C GLY A 281 -11.81 1.05 15.52
N VAL A 282 -11.27 1.90 16.36
CA VAL A 282 -11.97 3.01 16.99
C VAL A 282 -11.20 4.30 16.75
N THR A 283 -11.93 5.35 16.42
CA THR A 283 -11.39 6.70 16.29
C THR A 283 -12.22 7.67 17.10
N TYR A 284 -11.55 8.50 17.86
CA TYR A 284 -12.17 9.56 18.66
C TYR A 284 -11.64 10.91 18.20
N VAL A 285 -12.57 11.84 17.93
CA VAL A 285 -12.28 13.21 17.48
C VAL A 285 -12.80 14.18 18.53
N TYR A 286 -11.91 15.05 19.00
CA TYR A 286 -12.22 16.12 19.93
C TYR A 286 -12.10 17.48 19.23
N ASP A 287 -13.20 18.23 19.22
CA ASP A 287 -13.31 19.63 18.72
C ASP A 287 -12.78 19.81 17.28
N ASN A 288 -12.80 18.76 16.45
CA ASN A 288 -12.15 18.74 15.13
C ASN A 288 -10.65 19.12 15.14
N ARG A 289 -10.01 19.03 16.30
CA ARG A 289 -8.60 19.41 16.50
C ARG A 289 -7.70 18.24 16.85
N LEU A 290 -8.19 17.33 17.67
CA LEU A 290 -7.46 16.14 18.07
C LEU A 290 -8.22 14.91 17.58
N THR A 291 -7.57 14.06 16.82
CA THR A 291 -8.06 12.74 16.41
C THR A 291 -7.11 11.70 17.00
N VAL A 292 -7.62 10.74 17.72
CA VAL A 292 -6.87 9.57 18.24
C VAL A 292 -7.58 8.32 17.78
N GLY A 293 -6.82 7.29 17.45
CA GLY A 293 -7.40 6.03 17.03
C GLY A 293 -6.53 4.82 17.34
N ALA A 294 -7.17 3.66 17.34
CA ALA A 294 -6.51 2.37 17.48
C ALA A 294 -7.23 1.35 16.62
N ASP A 295 -6.43 0.51 15.93
CA ASP A 295 -6.91 -0.55 15.06
C ASP A 295 -6.24 -1.88 15.40
N VAL A 296 -7.01 -2.96 15.24
CA VAL A 296 -6.51 -4.34 15.30
C VAL A 296 -6.91 -5.07 14.05
N MET A 297 -5.98 -5.80 13.45
CA MET A 297 -6.18 -6.63 12.27
C MET A 297 -5.72 -8.06 12.56
N PHE A 298 -6.48 -9.00 12.06
CA PHE A 298 -6.14 -10.42 12.07
C PHE A 298 -6.34 -11.03 10.68
N GLN A 299 -5.34 -11.78 10.20
CA GLN A 299 -5.36 -12.48 8.92
C GLN A 299 -5.06 -13.95 9.15
N ASN A 300 -5.96 -14.81 8.71
CA ASN A 300 -5.87 -16.26 8.89
C ASN A 300 -5.03 -16.91 7.76
N TRP A 301 -3.73 -16.65 7.78
CA TRP A 301 -2.80 -17.17 6.78
C TRP A 301 -2.50 -18.66 6.96
N SER A 302 -2.66 -19.22 8.18
CA SER A 302 -2.40 -20.66 8.45
C SER A 302 -3.33 -21.59 7.68
N LYS A 303 -4.41 -21.08 7.09
CA LYS A 303 -5.36 -21.85 6.26
C LYS A 303 -5.13 -21.66 4.75
N VAL A 304 -4.07 -20.99 4.37
CA VAL A 304 -3.78 -20.64 2.98
C VAL A 304 -2.64 -21.51 2.47
N SER A 305 -2.89 -22.25 1.41
CA SER A 305 -1.85 -22.96 0.66
C SER A 305 -1.06 -22.02 -0.22
N TYR A 306 0.24 -22.25 -0.34
CA TYR A 306 1.10 -21.53 -1.25
C TYR A 306 2.07 -22.48 -1.95
N MET A 307 1.98 -22.55 -3.29
CA MET A 307 2.78 -23.49 -4.10
C MET A 307 2.67 -24.93 -3.63
N ASN A 308 1.44 -25.38 -3.32
CA ASN A 308 1.11 -26.71 -2.79
C ASN A 308 1.75 -27.01 -1.41
N ASN A 309 2.16 -25.99 -0.67
CA ASN A 309 2.66 -26.11 0.70
C ASN A 309 1.67 -25.46 1.67
N ASP A 310 1.02 -26.29 2.48
CA ASP A 310 0.02 -25.85 3.47
C ASP A 310 0.64 -25.31 4.77
N ASP A 311 1.94 -25.54 4.99
CA ASP A 311 2.67 -25.09 6.19
C ASP A 311 3.59 -23.87 5.93
N ALA A 312 3.47 -23.24 4.75
CA ALA A 312 4.29 -22.09 4.38
C ALA A 312 4.01 -20.86 5.25
N PHE A 313 2.79 -20.74 5.77
CA PHE A 313 2.29 -19.52 6.41
C PHE A 313 1.92 -19.70 7.88
N CYS A 314 1.84 -18.58 8.59
CA CYS A 314 1.32 -18.46 9.94
C CYS A 314 0.42 -17.23 10.08
N ASP A 315 -0.53 -17.27 11.01
CA ASP A 315 -1.49 -16.18 11.22
C ASP A 315 -0.79 -14.87 11.55
N ARG A 316 -1.22 -13.81 10.86
CA ARG A 316 -0.72 -12.46 11.02
C ARG A 316 -1.66 -11.63 11.88
N GLY A 317 -1.12 -10.99 12.91
CA GLY A 317 -1.80 -9.96 13.69
C GLY A 317 -1.09 -8.63 13.57
N ARG A 318 -1.84 -7.53 13.48
CA ARG A 318 -1.31 -6.17 13.54
C ARG A 318 -2.13 -5.33 14.49
N ILE A 319 -1.45 -4.56 15.32
CA ILE A 319 -2.05 -3.55 16.21
C ILE A 319 -1.43 -2.22 15.84
N SER A 320 -2.26 -1.20 15.68
CA SER A 320 -1.85 0.15 15.30
C SER A 320 -2.49 1.18 16.22
N VAL A 321 -1.76 2.21 16.58
CA VAL A 321 -2.26 3.38 17.32
C VAL A 321 -1.76 4.65 16.66
N GLY A 322 -2.58 5.69 16.66
CA GLY A 322 -2.20 6.94 16.03
C GLY A 322 -2.99 8.14 16.50
N ALA A 323 -2.42 9.30 16.28
CA ALA A 323 -3.02 10.57 16.62
C ALA A 323 -2.74 11.63 15.54
N GLU A 324 -3.70 12.51 15.31
CA GLU A 324 -3.57 13.73 14.48
C GLU A 324 -3.97 14.93 15.34
N PHE A 325 -3.15 15.97 15.33
CA PHE A 325 -3.40 17.21 16.01
C PHE A 325 -3.41 18.39 15.04
N LEU A 326 -4.50 19.17 15.04
CA LEU A 326 -4.68 20.41 14.29
C LEU A 326 -4.76 21.58 15.29
N PRO A 327 -3.73 22.43 15.43
CA PRO A 327 -3.66 23.43 16.51
C PRO A 327 -4.83 24.41 16.51
N ASN A 328 -5.10 25.05 15.40
CA ASN A 328 -6.21 26.00 15.30
C ASN A 328 -6.70 26.15 13.85
N PRO A 329 -7.85 25.55 13.47
CA PRO A 329 -8.38 25.63 12.11
C PRO A 329 -8.81 27.04 11.70
N MET A 330 -8.97 27.99 12.63
CA MET A 330 -9.32 29.39 12.37
C MET A 330 -8.16 30.36 12.66
N GLY A 331 -6.95 29.85 12.90
CA GLY A 331 -5.77 30.67 13.17
C GLY A 331 -5.32 31.48 11.93
N ARG A 332 -4.58 32.55 12.14
CA ARG A 332 -4.01 33.36 11.04
C ARG A 332 -2.67 32.80 10.53
N SER A 333 -1.94 32.07 11.36
CA SER A 333 -0.66 31.48 11.01
C SER A 333 -0.83 30.22 10.17
N TYR A 334 0.01 30.02 9.15
CA TYR A 334 0.03 28.79 8.37
C TYR A 334 0.23 27.53 9.23
N LEU A 335 1.15 27.59 10.18
CA LEU A 335 1.46 26.46 11.09
C LEU A 335 0.25 26.04 11.94
N SER A 336 -0.72 26.93 12.19
CA SER A 336 -1.93 26.57 12.92
C SER A 336 -2.89 25.69 12.11
N HIS A 337 -2.72 25.61 10.80
CA HIS A 337 -3.52 24.78 9.89
C HIS A 337 -2.80 23.47 9.51
N VAL A 338 -1.53 23.31 9.89
CA VAL A 338 -0.78 22.09 9.66
C VAL A 338 -1.32 21.00 10.58
N LYS A 339 -1.59 19.82 10.01
CA LYS A 339 -1.96 18.62 10.75
C LYS A 339 -0.69 17.89 11.16
N TYR A 340 -0.47 17.73 12.46
CA TYR A 340 0.66 17.00 13.04
C TYR A 340 0.21 15.59 13.35
N ARG A 341 0.94 14.58 12.89
CA ARG A 341 0.56 13.17 12.99
C ARG A 341 1.67 12.36 13.64
N LEU A 342 1.27 11.45 14.51
CA LEU A 342 2.16 10.47 15.14
C LEU A 342 1.45 9.13 15.21
N GLY A 343 2.22 8.04 15.18
CA GLY A 343 1.66 6.71 15.34
C GLY A 343 2.72 5.66 15.59
N ALA A 344 2.26 4.49 15.97
CA ALA A 344 3.08 3.31 16.13
C ALA A 344 2.27 2.06 15.80
N TYR A 345 2.97 1.01 15.39
CA TYR A 345 2.34 -0.28 15.17
C TYR A 345 3.29 -1.43 15.49
N TYR A 346 2.67 -2.57 15.76
CA TYR A 346 3.31 -3.87 15.87
C TYR A 346 2.62 -4.86 14.93
N SER A 347 3.39 -5.63 14.18
CA SER A 347 2.87 -6.65 13.26
C SER A 347 3.68 -7.93 13.36
N LYS A 348 2.98 -9.07 13.43
CA LYS A 348 3.57 -10.40 13.29
C LYS A 348 3.75 -10.72 11.80
N PRO A 349 4.79 -11.49 11.40
CA PRO A 349 4.94 -11.96 10.03
C PRO A 349 3.83 -12.97 9.68
N TYR A 350 3.58 -13.14 8.39
CA TYR A 350 2.60 -14.11 7.88
C TYR A 350 3.23 -15.39 7.35
N TYR A 351 4.57 -15.46 7.24
CA TYR A 351 5.31 -16.57 6.67
C TYR A 351 6.27 -17.20 7.69
N LYS A 352 6.63 -18.46 7.42
CA LYS A 352 7.62 -19.22 8.18
C LYS A 352 8.89 -19.38 7.36
N ILE A 353 10.01 -19.53 8.05
CA ILE A 353 11.32 -19.92 7.49
C ILE A 353 11.73 -21.17 8.23
N ASP A 354 11.92 -22.27 7.50
CA ASP A 354 12.25 -23.59 8.07
C ASP A 354 11.31 -24.00 9.22
N GLY A 355 10.01 -23.80 9.04
CA GLY A 355 8.98 -24.12 10.01
C GLY A 355 8.84 -23.15 11.19
N VAL A 356 9.72 -22.13 11.28
CA VAL A 356 9.73 -21.15 12.36
C VAL A 356 9.19 -19.80 11.86
N ARG A 357 8.41 -19.10 12.70
CA ARG A 357 7.96 -17.75 12.42
C ARG A 357 9.16 -16.81 12.17
N ALA A 358 9.12 -16.04 11.10
CA ALA A 358 10.27 -15.28 10.62
C ALA A 358 10.67 -14.12 11.56
N ALA A 359 10.08 -12.93 11.37
CA ALA A 359 10.54 -11.73 12.05
C ALA A 359 9.36 -10.82 12.41
N ASP A 360 9.34 -10.34 13.63
CA ASP A 360 8.36 -9.35 14.10
C ASP A 360 8.74 -7.94 13.63
N GLU A 361 7.73 -7.14 13.31
CA GLU A 361 7.87 -5.79 12.78
C GLU A 361 7.33 -4.75 13.77
N TYR A 362 8.15 -3.77 14.10
CA TYR A 362 7.84 -2.62 14.95
C TYR A 362 8.00 -1.35 14.15
N GLY A 363 6.96 -0.54 14.06
CA GLY A 363 6.99 0.71 13.32
C GLY A 363 6.61 1.90 14.20
N VAL A 364 7.35 3.00 14.02
CA VAL A 364 7.00 4.32 14.57
C VAL A 364 6.89 5.28 13.41
N THR A 365 5.85 6.11 13.40
CA THR A 365 5.53 6.99 12.30
C THR A 365 5.32 8.41 12.79
N ALA A 366 5.74 9.37 11.98
CA ALA A 366 5.48 10.79 12.21
C ALA A 366 5.20 11.46 10.87
N GLY A 367 4.35 12.49 10.85
CA GLY A 367 4.05 13.17 9.60
C GLY A 367 3.34 14.49 9.76
N PHE A 368 3.27 15.20 8.63
CA PHE A 368 2.63 16.50 8.51
C PHE A 368 1.62 16.48 7.37
N GLY A 369 0.45 17.05 7.61
CA GLY A 369 -0.52 17.37 6.57
C GLY A 369 -0.49 18.87 6.30
N LEU A 370 0.10 19.26 5.19
CA LEU A 370 0.31 20.66 4.78
C LEU A 370 -0.84 21.09 3.88
N PRO A 371 -1.76 21.96 4.34
CA PRO A 371 -2.86 22.43 3.51
C PRO A 371 -2.31 23.37 2.43
N ILE A 372 -2.78 23.18 1.19
CA ILE A 372 -2.43 24.07 0.07
C ILE A 372 -3.33 25.30 0.16
N PRO A 373 -2.77 26.52 0.29
CA PRO A 373 -3.54 27.75 0.47
C PRO A 373 -4.59 27.94 -0.62
N ARG A 374 -5.78 28.42 -0.23
CA ARG A 374 -6.93 28.70 -1.12
C ARG A 374 -7.54 27.47 -1.80
N THR A 375 -7.12 26.27 -1.44
CA THR A 375 -7.71 25.01 -1.91
C THR A 375 -8.11 24.14 -0.72
N ARG A 376 -8.75 22.98 -0.98
CA ARG A 376 -8.98 21.93 0.02
C ARG A 376 -7.97 20.79 -0.09
N SER A 377 -6.96 20.98 -0.93
CA SER A 377 -5.91 20.00 -1.21
C SER A 377 -4.88 19.99 -0.10
N VAL A 378 -4.27 18.83 0.13
CA VAL A 378 -3.30 18.61 1.21
C VAL A 378 -2.08 17.88 0.65
N LEU A 379 -0.89 18.39 0.98
CA LEU A 379 0.37 17.67 0.80
C LEU A 379 0.68 16.94 2.11
N SER A 380 0.76 15.62 2.09
CA SER A 380 1.10 14.80 3.24
C SER A 380 2.55 14.33 3.13
N LEU A 381 3.34 14.63 4.15
CA LEU A 381 4.71 14.16 4.30
C LEU A 381 4.79 13.28 5.54
N SER A 382 5.29 12.07 5.44
CA SER A 382 5.49 11.21 6.60
C SER A 382 6.81 10.46 6.54
N ALA A 383 7.36 10.20 7.72
CA ALA A 383 8.50 9.35 7.93
C ALA A 383 8.08 8.17 8.79
N GLN A 384 8.50 6.96 8.41
CA GLN A 384 8.28 5.73 9.15
C GLN A 384 9.65 5.11 9.44
N TYR A 385 9.91 4.81 10.69
CA TYR A 385 11.04 3.99 11.09
C TYR A 385 10.52 2.60 11.46
N VAL A 386 10.94 1.61 10.69
CA VAL A 386 10.49 0.22 10.83
C VAL A 386 11.67 -0.65 11.20
N ARG A 387 11.52 -1.42 12.27
CA ARG A 387 12.49 -2.41 12.70
C ARG A 387 11.88 -3.80 12.57
N THR A 388 12.46 -4.62 11.72
CA THR A 388 12.15 -6.03 11.58
C THR A 388 13.19 -6.83 12.35
N LYS A 389 12.77 -7.52 13.40
CA LYS A 389 13.65 -8.30 14.27
C LYS A 389 13.40 -9.78 14.07
N GLY A 390 14.41 -10.50 13.59
CA GLY A 390 14.38 -11.95 13.47
C GLY A 390 14.10 -12.63 14.80
N THR A 391 13.25 -13.65 14.78
CA THR A 391 12.90 -14.45 15.97
C THR A 391 14.04 -15.39 16.40
N GLN A 392 14.92 -15.73 15.47
CA GLN A 392 16.13 -16.52 15.73
C GLN A 392 17.40 -15.72 15.41
N ALA A 393 18.52 -16.08 16.04
CA ALA A 393 19.81 -15.42 15.86
C ALA A 393 20.35 -15.50 14.41
N ALA A 394 19.97 -16.54 13.68
CA ALA A 394 20.33 -16.73 12.27
C ALA A 394 19.57 -15.82 11.30
N PHE A 395 18.47 -15.22 11.75
CA PHE A 395 17.64 -14.35 10.91
C PHE A 395 18.22 -12.95 10.84
N LEU A 396 18.01 -12.31 9.69
CA LEU A 396 18.42 -10.93 9.45
C LEU A 396 17.61 -9.94 10.30
N ASN A 397 18.28 -8.90 10.75
CA ASN A 397 17.63 -7.72 11.30
C ASN A 397 17.60 -6.64 10.23
N GLU A 398 16.45 -6.01 10.05
CA GLU A 398 16.26 -4.92 9.10
C GLU A 398 15.82 -3.65 9.84
N ASN A 399 16.47 -2.53 9.52
CA ASN A 399 16.07 -1.21 9.96
C ASN A 399 15.77 -0.38 8.72
N THR A 400 14.51 -0.05 8.51
CA THR A 400 14.06 0.69 7.34
C THR A 400 13.56 2.07 7.74
N LEU A 401 14.12 3.10 7.12
CA LEU A 401 13.56 4.45 7.12
C LEU A 401 12.80 4.64 5.81
N ARG A 402 11.49 4.88 5.89
CA ARG A 402 10.62 5.15 4.75
C ARG A 402 10.10 6.57 4.84
N ILE A 403 10.20 7.33 3.76
CA ILE A 403 9.63 8.66 3.61
C ILE A 403 8.53 8.55 2.56
N CYS A 404 7.30 8.88 2.95
CA CYS A 404 6.15 8.86 2.05
C CYS A 404 5.71 10.30 1.75
N ILE A 405 5.47 10.58 0.47
CA ILE A 405 4.97 11.85 -0.05
C ILE A 405 3.64 11.57 -0.70
N GLY A 406 2.57 12.14 -0.14
CA GLY A 406 1.21 11.99 -0.67
C GLY A 406 0.60 13.34 -1.02
N VAL A 407 -0.14 13.37 -2.12
CA VAL A 407 -0.83 14.57 -2.58
C VAL A 407 -2.31 14.25 -2.74
N THR A 408 -3.14 14.97 -2.00
CA THR A 408 -4.59 14.88 -2.09
C THR A 408 -5.13 16.14 -2.75
N PHE A 409 -5.70 15.99 -3.94
CA PHE A 409 -6.46 17.06 -4.61
C PHE A 409 -7.93 16.92 -4.27
N ASN A 410 -8.53 17.98 -3.78
CA ASN A 410 -9.92 18.03 -3.38
C ASN A 410 -10.60 19.25 -4.04
N GLU A 411 -11.41 19.00 -5.05
CA GLU A 411 -12.03 20.01 -5.87
C GLU A 411 -13.55 19.85 -5.94
N ARG A 412 -14.26 20.97 -6.07
CA ARG A 412 -15.69 20.98 -6.35
C ARG A 412 -15.93 20.90 -7.84
N TRP A 413 -16.36 19.74 -8.35
CA TRP A 413 -16.50 19.53 -9.80
C TRP A 413 -17.93 19.68 -10.32
N PHE A 414 -18.93 19.40 -9.55
CA PHE A 414 -20.31 19.37 -9.99
C PHE A 414 -21.07 20.70 -9.73
N PHE A 415 -20.36 21.81 -9.78
CA PHE A 415 -20.95 23.12 -9.57
C PHE A 415 -21.61 23.63 -10.85
N LYS A 416 -22.96 23.73 -10.88
CA LYS A 416 -23.68 24.45 -11.94
C LYS A 416 -23.30 25.93 -11.85
N ARG A 417 -22.51 26.42 -12.80
CA ARG A 417 -22.29 27.85 -12.96
C ARG A 417 -23.65 28.48 -13.31
N LYS A 418 -24.23 29.25 -12.42
CA LYS A 418 -25.33 30.17 -12.76
C LYS A 418 -24.69 31.27 -13.58
N VAL A 419 -24.80 31.18 -14.90
CA VAL A 419 -24.56 32.34 -15.77
C VAL A 419 -25.72 33.26 -15.53
N CYS A 420 -25.52 34.34 -14.77
CA CYS A 420 -26.41 35.46 -14.75
C CYS A 420 -26.33 36.08 -16.15
N LEU A 421 -27.26 35.78 -17.03
CA LEU A 421 -27.55 36.59 -18.17
C LEU A 421 -28.13 37.90 -17.58
N LEU A 422 -27.30 38.94 -17.48
CA LEU A 422 -27.77 40.28 -17.35
C LEU A 422 -28.56 40.57 -18.65
N TYR A 423 -29.85 40.40 -18.59
CA TYR A 423 -30.76 40.99 -19.55
C TYR A 423 -30.61 42.49 -19.37
N THR A 424 -29.78 43.13 -20.18
CA THR A 424 -29.90 44.58 -20.42
C THR A 424 -31.24 44.78 -21.09
N SER A 425 -32.23 45.23 -20.33
CA SER A 425 -33.45 45.78 -20.94
C SER A 425 -33.02 46.86 -21.95
N PRO A 426 -33.60 46.85 -23.16
CA PRO A 426 -33.30 47.90 -24.12
C PRO A 426 -33.63 49.29 -23.48
N SER A 427 -32.67 50.21 -23.61
CA SER A 427 -32.77 51.57 -23.10
C SER A 427 -34.06 52.21 -23.58
N PRO A 428 -34.77 52.97 -22.73
CA PRO A 428 -35.96 53.69 -23.14
C PRO A 428 -35.74 54.71 -24.27
N ARG A 429 -34.49 54.90 -24.72
CA ARG A 429 -34.17 55.91 -25.79
C ARG A 429 -34.40 55.39 -27.20
N ASP A 430 -34.69 54.10 -27.44
CA ASP A 430 -34.97 53.64 -28.79
C ASP A 430 -36.44 53.63 -29.19
N ARG A 431 -37.27 54.36 -28.45
CA ARG A 431 -38.71 54.60 -28.78
C ARG A 431 -39.02 56.00 -29.25
N SER A 432 -38.18 56.54 -30.07
CA SER A 432 -38.58 57.75 -30.78
C SER A 432 -37.91 57.72 -32.13
N VAL A 433 -38.60 57.19 -33.14
CA VAL A 433 -38.76 57.74 -34.51
C VAL A 433 -39.63 56.72 -35.29
N SER A 434 -40.85 57.11 -35.50
CA SER A 434 -41.73 57.18 -36.63
C SER A 434 -43.18 57.00 -36.26
#